data_9c2e5c05d5f5fcebc47eed54aa45d252
#
_entry.id   9c2e5c05d5f5fcebc47eed54aa45d252
#
_cell.length_a   1.000
_cell.length_b   1.000
_cell.length_c   1.000
_cell.angle_alpha   90.00
_cell.angle_beta   90.00
_cell.angle_gamma   90.00
#
_symmetry.space_group_name_H-M   'P 1'
#
loop_
_entity.id
_entity.type
_entity.pdbx_description
1 polymer ?
#
loop_
_entity_poly.entity_id
_entity_poly.type
_entity_poly.pdbx_seq_one_letter_code
_entity_poly.pdbx_strand_id
1 'polypeptide(L)'
;MIKLDIISDPICPWCYIGWANLARALEQRPDHTLALEWHPFQLNPDMPSEGMDRRDYLELKFGGKAGALQAYAPVLDHAEAAGLTLHLDRITRTPSTLDAHRLVHWAGIEGRQTPTAVALFKAYFIDGKDIGDKATLAQIAKSVGLDRAMTETLLQGDADAEEIRARDAHTRARGVTGVPCFVLANQHVITGAQPTELWLNVLDELAGQGAEADR
;
A
#
# COMPACT_ATOMS: atom_id res chain seq x y z
N MET A 1 -13.60 -14.32 -11.73
CA MET A 1 -12.65 -13.71 -10.77
C MET A 1 -13.41 -12.67 -9.95
N ILE A 2 -13.21 -12.67 -8.64
CA ILE A 2 -13.85 -11.76 -7.67
C ILE A 2 -12.88 -10.61 -7.39
N LYS A 3 -13.34 -9.38 -7.55
CA LYS A 3 -12.52 -8.19 -7.34
C LYS A 3 -12.24 -7.95 -5.87
N LEU A 4 -10.97 -7.70 -5.52
CA LEU A 4 -10.54 -7.20 -4.23
C LEU A 4 -9.79 -5.87 -4.42
N ASP A 5 -10.45 -4.78 -4.06
CA ASP A 5 -9.85 -3.46 -4.04
C ASP A 5 -9.02 -3.29 -2.75
N ILE A 6 -7.77 -2.87 -2.90
CA ILE A 6 -6.83 -2.64 -1.80
C ILE A 6 -6.52 -1.14 -1.74
N ILE A 7 -7.13 -0.46 -0.80
CA ILE A 7 -6.92 0.97 -0.58
C ILE A 7 -5.76 1.12 0.40
N SER A 8 -4.72 1.81 -0.03
CA SER A 8 -3.41 1.76 0.65
C SER A 8 -2.60 3.04 0.45
N ASP A 9 -1.64 3.26 1.34
CA ASP A 9 -0.56 4.24 1.18
C ASP A 9 0.80 3.55 1.39
N PRO A 10 1.77 3.71 0.48
CA PRO A 10 3.08 3.07 0.58
C PRO A 10 3.92 3.48 1.80
N ILE A 11 3.56 4.56 2.51
CA ILE A 11 4.19 4.93 3.79
C ILE A 11 3.42 4.44 5.03
N CYS A 12 2.33 3.71 4.85
CA CYS A 12 1.55 3.15 5.95
C CYS A 12 2.10 1.78 6.37
N PRO A 13 2.64 1.62 7.59
CA PRO A 13 3.15 0.33 8.02
C PRO A 13 2.04 -0.72 8.16
N TRP A 14 0.84 -0.32 8.57
CA TRP A 14 -0.32 -1.21 8.64
C TRP A 14 -0.75 -1.72 7.26
N CYS A 15 -0.55 -0.94 6.18
CA CYS A 15 -0.79 -1.40 4.82
C CYS A 15 0.18 -2.51 4.42
N TYR A 16 1.45 -2.38 4.78
CA TYR A 16 2.44 -3.42 4.51
C TYR A 16 2.17 -4.69 5.32
N ILE A 17 1.81 -4.57 6.61
CA ILE A 17 1.42 -5.70 7.46
C ILE A 17 0.16 -6.38 6.91
N GLY A 18 -0.88 -5.61 6.58
CA GLY A 18 -2.13 -6.14 6.02
C GLY A 18 -1.90 -6.87 4.69
N TRP A 19 -1.04 -6.34 3.83
CA TRP A 19 -0.63 -7.02 2.62
C TRP A 19 0.13 -8.32 2.91
N ALA A 20 1.08 -8.33 3.83
CA ALA A 20 1.84 -9.53 4.17
C ALA A 20 0.94 -10.68 4.67
N ASN A 21 -0.05 -10.35 5.49
CA ASN A 21 -1.02 -11.32 5.97
C ASN A 21 -1.92 -11.85 4.84
N LEU A 22 -2.40 -10.98 3.96
CA LEU A 22 -3.18 -11.38 2.78
C LEU A 22 -2.34 -12.24 1.83
N ALA A 23 -1.11 -11.80 1.50
CA ALA A 23 -0.23 -12.54 0.61
C ALA A 23 0.04 -13.96 1.10
N ARG A 24 0.26 -14.14 2.42
CA ARG A 24 0.43 -15.45 3.04
C ARG A 24 -0.81 -16.34 2.89
N ALA A 25 -2.00 -15.78 2.98
CA ALA A 25 -3.24 -16.52 2.75
C ALA A 25 -3.38 -16.93 1.27
N LEU A 26 -3.06 -16.02 0.33
CA LEU A 26 -3.08 -16.31 -1.10
C LEU A 26 -2.08 -17.42 -1.49
N GLU A 27 -0.88 -17.41 -0.89
CA GLU A 27 0.12 -18.47 -1.07
C GLU A 27 -0.39 -19.84 -0.60
N GLN A 28 -1.18 -19.88 0.49
CA GLN A 28 -1.80 -21.11 1.01
C GLN A 28 -3.05 -21.55 0.23
N ARG A 29 -3.60 -20.69 -0.60
CA ARG A 29 -4.76 -20.96 -1.47
C ARG A 29 -4.45 -20.52 -2.89
N PRO A 30 -3.52 -21.19 -3.60
CA PRO A 30 -3.05 -20.77 -4.92
C PRO A 30 -4.15 -20.75 -5.99
N ASP A 31 -5.20 -21.54 -5.79
CA ASP A 31 -6.36 -21.63 -6.71
C ASP A 31 -7.43 -20.55 -6.42
N HIS A 32 -7.11 -19.53 -5.61
CA HIS A 32 -8.03 -18.46 -5.30
C HIS A 32 -8.50 -17.69 -6.56
N THR A 33 -9.73 -17.18 -6.52
CA THR A 33 -10.34 -16.45 -7.64
C THR A 33 -10.27 -14.92 -7.51
N LEU A 34 -9.48 -14.39 -6.57
CA LEU A 34 -9.37 -12.95 -6.36
C LEU A 34 -8.56 -12.28 -7.48
N ALA A 35 -9.09 -11.17 -7.99
CA ALA A 35 -8.39 -10.20 -8.82
C ALA A 35 -8.08 -8.95 -7.97
N LEU A 36 -6.81 -8.68 -7.75
CA LEU A 36 -6.35 -7.60 -6.87
C LEU A 36 -6.22 -6.29 -7.65
N GLU A 37 -6.78 -5.20 -7.10
CA GLU A 37 -6.59 -3.86 -7.63
C GLU A 37 -6.23 -2.88 -6.50
N TRP A 38 -5.13 -2.12 -6.68
CA TRP A 38 -4.66 -1.15 -5.69
C TRP A 38 -5.20 0.24 -6.00
N HIS A 39 -5.66 0.93 -4.94
CA HIS A 39 -6.22 2.28 -5.02
C HIS A 39 -5.44 3.23 -4.12
N PRO A 40 -5.21 4.47 -4.58
CA PRO A 40 -4.49 5.46 -3.82
C PRO A 40 -5.30 5.95 -2.61
N PHE A 41 -4.59 6.13 -1.50
CA PHE A 41 -5.03 6.89 -0.34
C PHE A 41 -3.80 7.58 0.25
N GLN A 42 -3.76 8.89 0.22
CA GLN A 42 -2.64 9.64 0.78
C GLN A 42 -2.89 9.93 2.26
N LEU A 43 -2.11 9.35 3.18
CA LEU A 43 -2.20 9.67 4.61
C LEU A 43 -1.96 11.15 4.91
N ASN A 44 -1.22 11.81 4.02
CA ASN A 44 -0.87 13.22 4.12
C ASN A 44 -1.04 13.89 2.73
N PRO A 45 -2.28 14.18 2.29
CA PRO A 45 -2.53 14.74 0.95
C PRO A 45 -1.92 16.13 0.77
N ASP A 46 -1.72 16.87 1.86
CA ASP A 46 -1.13 18.20 1.88
C ASP A 46 0.40 18.20 2.14
N MET A 47 1.05 17.04 2.10
CA MET A 47 2.50 16.93 2.27
C MET A 47 3.21 17.68 1.15
N PRO A 48 4.15 18.60 1.45
CA PRO A 48 4.98 19.23 0.44
C PRO A 48 5.67 18.20 -0.47
N SER A 49 5.94 18.59 -1.71
CA SER A 49 6.57 17.71 -2.70
C SER A 49 7.93 17.16 -2.26
N GLU A 50 8.68 17.98 -1.50
CA GLU A 50 9.96 17.61 -0.90
C GLU A 50 9.83 16.71 0.34
N GLY A 51 8.60 16.48 0.83
CA GLY A 51 8.36 15.73 2.05
C GLY A 51 8.81 16.48 3.31
N MET A 52 8.90 15.75 4.42
CA MET A 52 9.29 16.28 5.74
C MET A 52 10.34 15.37 6.39
N ASP A 53 11.18 15.92 7.26
CA ASP A 53 12.02 15.10 8.15
C ASP A 53 11.15 14.10 8.92
N ARG A 54 11.63 12.87 9.03
CA ARG A 54 10.82 11.77 9.62
C ARG A 54 10.50 12.02 11.08
N ARG A 55 11.45 12.50 11.86
CA ARG A 55 11.27 12.76 13.29
C ARG A 55 10.28 13.89 13.50
N ASP A 56 10.47 15.01 12.79
CA ASP A 56 9.60 16.18 12.89
C ASP A 56 8.15 15.83 12.51
N TYR A 57 7.97 15.04 11.45
CA TYR A 57 6.65 14.53 11.06
C TYR A 57 6.00 13.70 12.17
N LEU A 58 6.74 12.76 12.76
CA LEU A 58 6.20 11.88 13.80
C LEU A 58 5.85 12.66 15.08
N GLU A 59 6.72 13.59 15.49
CA GLU A 59 6.46 14.43 16.65
C GLU A 59 5.23 15.33 16.44
N LEU A 60 5.08 15.90 15.24
CA LEU A 60 3.90 16.71 14.89
C LEU A 60 2.62 15.85 14.88
N LYS A 61 2.66 14.68 14.23
CA LYS A 61 1.48 13.83 14.04
C LYS A 61 0.98 13.19 15.32
N PHE A 62 1.88 12.82 16.24
CA PHE A 62 1.56 12.05 17.44
C PHE A 62 1.71 12.85 18.74
N GLY A 63 1.89 14.16 18.67
CA GLY A 63 1.99 15.03 19.83
C GLY A 63 3.29 14.87 20.62
N GLY A 64 4.41 14.67 19.91
CA GLY A 64 5.74 14.56 20.46
C GLY A 64 6.31 13.13 20.44
N LYS A 65 7.58 13.03 20.85
CA LYS A 65 8.37 11.80 20.80
C LYS A 65 7.71 10.63 21.57
N ALA A 66 7.12 10.89 22.73
CA ALA A 66 6.45 9.84 23.54
C ALA A 66 5.24 9.28 22.80
N GLY A 67 4.40 10.15 22.21
CA GLY A 67 3.24 9.72 21.43
C GLY A 67 3.64 8.94 20.17
N ALA A 68 4.72 9.34 19.51
CA ALA A 68 5.26 8.59 18.37
C ALA A 68 5.73 7.18 18.77
N LEU A 69 6.46 7.05 19.86
CA LEU A 69 6.91 5.74 20.39
C LEU A 69 5.71 4.84 20.73
N GLN A 70 4.71 5.38 21.42
CA GLN A 70 3.50 4.64 21.78
C GLN A 70 2.72 4.16 20.55
N ALA A 71 2.60 5.01 19.52
CA ALA A 71 1.91 4.66 18.27
C ALA A 71 2.62 3.58 17.45
N TYR A 72 3.96 3.54 17.52
CA TYR A 72 4.76 2.59 16.71
C TYR A 72 5.10 1.29 17.43
N ALA A 73 4.99 1.20 18.76
CA ALA A 73 5.25 -0.04 19.49
C ALA A 73 4.41 -1.22 18.94
N PRO A 74 3.06 -1.14 18.80
CA PRO A 74 2.25 -2.23 18.29
C PRO A 74 2.55 -2.55 16.80
N VAL A 75 3.07 -1.59 16.03
CA VAL A 75 3.45 -1.81 14.63
C VAL A 75 4.55 -2.86 14.51
N LEU A 76 5.58 -2.78 15.37
CA LEU A 76 6.69 -3.73 15.34
C LEU A 76 6.25 -5.14 15.70
N ASP A 77 5.43 -5.29 16.73
CA ASP A 77 4.89 -6.59 17.16
C ASP A 77 4.04 -7.25 16.06
N HIS A 78 3.17 -6.48 15.41
CA HIS A 78 2.32 -6.98 14.32
C HIS A 78 3.14 -7.26 13.05
N ALA A 79 4.18 -6.46 12.77
CA ALA A 79 5.08 -6.71 11.65
C ALA A 79 5.83 -8.03 11.83
N GLU A 80 6.38 -8.29 13.03
CA GLU A 80 7.06 -9.55 13.36
C GLU A 80 6.11 -10.74 13.22
N ALA A 81 4.90 -10.65 13.76
CA ALA A 81 3.86 -11.67 13.59
C ALA A 81 3.49 -11.92 12.12
N ALA A 82 3.51 -10.88 11.30
CA ALA A 82 3.32 -10.97 9.84
C ALA A 82 4.58 -11.44 9.10
N GLY A 83 5.69 -11.76 9.78
CA GLY A 83 6.96 -12.19 9.19
C GLY A 83 7.74 -11.06 8.51
N LEU A 84 7.49 -9.82 8.90
CA LEU A 84 8.19 -8.65 8.38
C LEU A 84 9.23 -8.14 9.38
N THR A 85 10.41 -7.81 8.90
CA THR A 85 11.42 -7.08 9.68
C THR A 85 11.49 -5.65 9.16
N LEU A 86 10.89 -4.70 9.91
CA LEU A 86 10.89 -3.29 9.54
C LEU A 86 12.12 -2.58 10.14
N HIS A 87 12.80 -1.78 9.33
CA HIS A 87 13.93 -0.96 9.74
C HIS A 87 13.53 0.53 9.84
N LEU A 88 12.65 0.83 10.79
CA LEU A 88 12.09 2.18 10.98
C LEU A 88 13.16 3.23 11.31
N ASP A 89 14.28 2.80 11.89
CA ASP A 89 15.47 3.61 12.20
C ASP A 89 16.20 4.12 10.94
N ARG A 90 16.04 3.44 9.80
CA ARG A 90 16.64 3.84 8.52
C ARG A 90 15.84 4.91 7.78
N ILE A 91 14.58 5.11 8.15
CA ILE A 91 13.70 6.06 7.49
C ILE A 91 14.01 7.47 7.98
N THR A 92 14.58 8.30 7.13
CA THR A 92 14.96 9.69 7.46
C THR A 92 13.93 10.72 7.00
N ARG A 93 13.06 10.37 6.03
CA ARG A 93 12.04 11.27 5.46
C ARG A 93 10.66 10.65 5.42
N THR A 94 9.64 11.48 5.58
CA THR A 94 8.25 11.15 5.23
C THR A 94 7.92 11.90 3.94
N PRO A 95 7.83 11.20 2.79
CA PRO A 95 7.60 11.85 1.51
C PRO A 95 6.13 12.22 1.27
N SER A 96 5.89 13.08 0.28
CA SER A 96 4.63 13.05 -0.47
C SER A 96 4.52 11.72 -1.22
N THR A 97 3.39 11.04 -1.12
CA THR A 97 3.18 9.73 -1.77
C THR A 97 2.49 9.83 -3.13
N LEU A 98 2.25 11.05 -3.63
CA LEU A 98 1.58 11.27 -4.90
C LEU A 98 2.31 10.57 -6.06
N ASP A 99 3.62 10.76 -6.19
CA ASP A 99 4.41 10.17 -7.28
C ASP A 99 4.54 8.65 -7.14
N ALA A 100 4.60 8.13 -5.92
CA ALA A 100 4.55 6.69 -5.67
C ALA A 100 3.20 6.08 -6.10
N HIS A 101 2.09 6.77 -5.86
CA HIS A 101 0.77 6.35 -6.34
C HIS A 101 0.62 6.44 -7.86
N ARG A 102 1.21 7.47 -8.51
CA ARG A 102 1.31 7.54 -9.98
C ARG A 102 2.04 6.32 -10.54
N LEU A 103 3.15 5.95 -9.91
CA LEU A 103 3.89 4.75 -10.31
C LEU A 103 3.05 3.47 -10.18
N VAL A 104 2.31 3.30 -9.08
CA VAL A 104 1.39 2.16 -8.90
C VAL A 104 0.28 2.16 -9.95
N HIS A 105 -0.22 3.34 -10.34
CA HIS A 105 -1.22 3.49 -11.39
C HIS A 105 -0.67 3.03 -12.75
N TRP A 106 0.49 3.54 -13.18
CA TRP A 106 1.12 3.13 -14.43
C TRP A 106 1.46 1.63 -14.46
N ALA A 107 1.92 1.11 -13.33
CA ALA A 107 2.16 -0.32 -13.16
C ALA A 107 0.88 -1.16 -13.34
N GLY A 108 -0.28 -0.61 -13.00
CA GLY A 108 -1.58 -1.24 -13.23
C GLY A 108 -1.87 -1.45 -14.71
N ILE A 109 -1.53 -0.48 -15.56
CA ILE A 109 -1.69 -0.55 -17.02
C ILE A 109 -0.85 -1.70 -17.60
N GLU A 110 0.33 -1.95 -17.02
CA GLU A 110 1.28 -2.99 -17.44
C GLU A 110 1.07 -4.35 -16.69
N GLY A 111 0.02 -4.47 -15.88
CA GLY A 111 -0.22 -5.69 -15.09
C GLY A 111 0.83 -5.93 -13.98
N ARG A 112 1.50 -4.86 -13.52
CA ARG A 112 2.59 -4.90 -12.51
C ARG A 112 2.24 -4.18 -11.20
N GLN A 113 0.96 -3.94 -10.93
CA GLN A 113 0.52 -3.13 -9.81
C GLN A 113 0.95 -3.69 -8.45
N THR A 114 0.63 -4.95 -8.18
CA THR A 114 1.00 -5.59 -6.90
C THR A 114 2.52 -5.69 -6.69
N PRO A 115 3.33 -6.16 -7.66
CA PRO A 115 4.79 -6.12 -7.51
C PRO A 115 5.32 -4.72 -7.21
N THR A 116 4.75 -3.67 -7.80
CA THR A 116 5.18 -2.28 -7.59
C THR A 116 4.83 -1.80 -6.18
N ALA A 117 3.60 -2.04 -5.70
CA ALA A 117 3.20 -1.69 -4.35
C ALA A 117 4.10 -2.38 -3.29
N VAL A 118 4.40 -3.66 -3.48
CA VAL A 118 5.31 -4.42 -2.61
C VAL A 118 6.74 -3.89 -2.65
N ALA A 119 7.23 -3.52 -3.83
CA ALA A 119 8.57 -2.94 -3.98
C ALA A 119 8.69 -1.57 -3.29
N LEU A 120 7.63 -0.75 -3.33
CA LEU A 120 7.55 0.51 -2.60
C LEU A 120 7.60 0.29 -1.08
N PHE A 121 6.82 -0.64 -0.55
CA PHE A 121 6.88 -1.00 0.88
C PHE A 121 8.29 -1.45 1.29
N LYS A 122 8.92 -2.34 0.52
CA LYS A 122 10.27 -2.82 0.80
C LYS A 122 11.29 -1.68 0.76
N ALA A 123 11.23 -0.84 -0.25
CA ALA A 123 12.12 0.31 -0.39
C ALA A 123 12.02 1.23 0.83
N TYR A 124 10.80 1.52 1.28
CA TYR A 124 10.57 2.44 2.39
C TYR A 124 10.87 1.81 3.75
N PHE A 125 10.25 0.66 4.06
CA PHE A 125 10.28 0.08 5.42
C PHE A 125 11.50 -0.83 5.68
N ILE A 126 12.13 -1.39 4.65
CA ILE A 126 13.28 -2.28 4.82
C ILE A 126 14.58 -1.56 4.46
N ASP A 127 14.61 -0.90 3.29
CA ASP A 127 15.81 -0.23 2.81
C ASP A 127 15.97 1.19 3.37
N GLY A 128 14.90 1.82 3.89
CA GLY A 128 14.89 3.20 4.38
C GLY A 128 15.00 4.24 3.27
N LYS A 129 14.65 3.87 2.02
CA LYS A 129 14.74 4.76 0.85
C LYS A 129 13.61 5.79 0.85
N ASP A 130 13.92 6.99 0.36
CA ASP A 130 12.91 8.00 0.09
C ASP A 130 12.13 7.63 -1.19
N ILE A 131 10.87 7.22 -1.03
CA ILE A 131 9.97 6.90 -2.14
C ILE A 131 9.24 8.13 -2.71
N GLY A 132 9.60 9.33 -2.27
CA GLY A 132 9.28 10.60 -2.93
C GLY A 132 10.35 11.02 -3.93
N ASP A 133 11.56 10.44 -3.85
CA ASP A 133 12.62 10.71 -4.79
C ASP A 133 12.37 10.02 -6.14
N LYS A 134 12.36 10.83 -7.21
CA LYS A 134 12.05 10.38 -8.58
C LYS A 134 13.04 9.33 -9.10
N ALA A 135 14.32 9.42 -8.74
CA ALA A 135 15.33 8.45 -9.14
C ALA A 135 15.10 7.09 -8.45
N THR A 136 14.72 7.12 -7.18
CA THR A 136 14.31 5.94 -6.41
C THR A 136 13.10 5.28 -7.04
N LEU A 137 12.06 6.04 -7.38
CA LEU A 137 10.84 5.53 -8.03
C LEU A 137 11.15 4.91 -9.40
N ALA A 138 11.98 5.55 -10.22
CA ALA A 138 12.40 4.99 -11.52
C ALA A 138 13.22 3.70 -11.38
N GLN A 139 14.01 3.58 -10.31
CA GLN A 139 14.74 2.34 -10.02
C GLN A 139 13.79 1.22 -9.57
N ILE A 140 12.77 1.55 -8.77
CA ILE A 140 11.70 0.61 -8.39
C ILE A 140 10.94 0.15 -9.64
N ALA A 141 10.55 1.07 -10.52
CA ALA A 141 9.89 0.75 -11.79
C ALA A 141 10.70 -0.30 -12.59
N LYS A 142 12.01 -0.05 -12.78
CA LYS A 142 12.89 -1.01 -13.44
C LYS A 142 12.90 -2.37 -12.77
N SER A 143 12.94 -2.41 -11.44
CA SER A 143 13.03 -3.67 -10.69
C SER A 143 11.80 -4.57 -10.84
N VAL A 144 10.65 -3.99 -11.19
CA VAL A 144 9.38 -4.70 -11.40
C VAL A 144 9.05 -4.91 -12.88
N GLY A 145 9.97 -4.54 -13.77
CA GLY A 145 9.87 -4.77 -15.22
C GLY A 145 9.19 -3.65 -16.02
N LEU A 146 9.01 -2.47 -15.42
CA LEU A 146 8.55 -1.27 -16.14
C LEU A 146 9.72 -0.57 -16.85
N ASP A 147 9.40 0.20 -17.90
CA ASP A 147 10.40 1.02 -18.60
C ASP A 147 10.85 2.18 -17.69
N ARG A 148 12.14 2.13 -17.30
CA ARG A 148 12.75 3.16 -16.46
C ARG A 148 12.74 4.54 -17.09
N ALA A 149 13.13 4.64 -18.39
CA ALA A 149 13.26 5.92 -19.07
C ALA A 149 11.89 6.58 -19.27
N MET A 150 10.87 5.79 -19.61
CA MET A 150 9.49 6.26 -19.67
C MET A 150 9.03 6.75 -18.30
N THR A 151 9.28 5.97 -17.24
CA THR A 151 8.92 6.36 -15.85
C THR A 151 9.60 7.67 -15.43
N GLU A 152 10.91 7.82 -15.72
CA GLU A 152 11.66 9.06 -15.46
C GLU A 152 11.01 10.26 -16.19
N THR A 153 10.62 10.07 -17.45
CA THR A 153 9.96 11.12 -18.24
C THR A 153 8.59 11.50 -17.65
N LEU A 154 7.76 10.53 -17.31
CA LEU A 154 6.45 10.77 -16.70
C LEU A 154 6.54 11.47 -15.33
N LEU A 155 7.55 11.12 -14.53
CA LEU A 155 7.81 11.74 -13.23
C LEU A 155 8.32 13.18 -13.33
N GLN A 156 8.89 13.62 -14.47
CA GLN A 156 9.29 15.02 -14.64
C GLN A 156 8.10 15.97 -14.79
N GLY A 157 7.00 15.48 -15.32
CA GLY A 157 5.76 16.23 -15.49
C GLY A 157 4.67 15.81 -14.47
N ASP A 158 3.46 16.30 -14.70
CA ASP A 158 2.28 16.08 -13.85
C ASP A 158 1.34 15.00 -14.43
N ALA A 159 1.85 14.11 -15.29
CA ALA A 159 1.04 13.06 -15.88
C ALA A 159 0.27 12.28 -14.79
N ASP A 160 -1.04 12.18 -14.93
CA ASP A 160 -1.97 11.49 -14.04
C ASP A 160 -2.02 11.97 -12.57
N ALA A 161 -1.34 13.08 -12.22
CA ALA A 161 -1.33 13.59 -10.85
C ALA A 161 -2.75 13.98 -10.38
N GLU A 162 -3.53 14.65 -11.23
CA GLU A 162 -4.92 15.02 -10.93
C GLU A 162 -5.83 13.78 -10.85
N GLU A 163 -5.61 12.79 -11.69
CA GLU A 163 -6.33 11.51 -11.63
C GLU A 163 -6.11 10.82 -10.28
N ILE A 164 -4.87 10.76 -9.81
CA ILE A 164 -4.55 10.17 -8.50
C ILE A 164 -5.20 10.95 -7.35
N ARG A 165 -5.17 12.28 -7.38
CA ARG A 165 -5.85 13.12 -6.37
C ARG A 165 -7.36 12.92 -6.40
N ALA A 166 -7.95 12.84 -7.59
CA ALA A 166 -9.38 12.60 -7.75
C ALA A 166 -9.80 11.23 -7.22
N ARG A 167 -8.98 10.19 -7.45
CA ARG A 167 -9.23 8.84 -6.92
C ARG A 167 -9.10 8.78 -5.39
N ASP A 168 -8.12 9.45 -4.78
CA ASP A 168 -8.01 9.58 -3.32
C ASP A 168 -9.24 10.32 -2.75
N ALA A 169 -9.62 11.44 -3.33
CA ALA A 169 -10.79 12.21 -2.90
C ALA A 169 -12.09 11.39 -3.03
N HIS A 170 -12.27 10.65 -4.13
CA HIS A 170 -13.41 9.76 -4.33
C HIS A 170 -13.46 8.66 -3.25
N THR A 171 -12.33 8.05 -2.93
CA THR A 171 -12.22 7.03 -1.89
C THR A 171 -12.65 7.58 -0.53
N ARG A 172 -12.22 8.79 -0.18
CA ARG A 172 -12.63 9.50 1.05
C ARG A 172 -14.12 9.83 1.05
N ALA A 173 -14.66 10.30 -0.07
CA ALA A 173 -16.10 10.60 -0.21
C ALA A 173 -16.99 9.36 -0.04
N ARG A 174 -16.47 8.17 -0.29
CA ARG A 174 -17.13 6.88 -0.01
C ARG A 174 -17.00 6.41 1.44
N GLY A 175 -16.44 7.22 2.33
CA GLY A 175 -16.37 6.96 3.76
C GLY A 175 -15.12 6.22 4.23
N VAL A 176 -14.10 6.03 3.38
CA VAL A 176 -12.81 5.49 3.81
C VAL A 176 -12.05 6.58 4.56
N THR A 177 -11.82 6.36 5.85
CA THR A 177 -11.14 7.30 6.75
C THR A 177 -9.72 6.88 7.14
N GLY A 178 -9.31 5.68 6.73
CA GLY A 178 -7.99 5.15 7.06
C GLY A 178 -7.65 3.90 6.26
N VAL A 179 -6.38 3.54 6.28
CA VAL A 179 -5.82 2.43 5.51
C VAL A 179 -4.97 1.51 6.40
N PRO A 180 -4.84 0.20 6.03
CA PRO A 180 -5.42 -0.42 4.83
C PRO A 180 -6.94 -0.58 4.95
N CYS A 181 -7.60 -0.49 3.80
CA CYS A 181 -9.00 -0.83 3.66
C CYS A 181 -9.15 -1.72 2.42
N PHE A 182 -9.87 -2.81 2.55
CA PHE A 182 -10.09 -3.78 1.50
C PHE A 182 -11.58 -3.82 1.16
N VAL A 183 -11.92 -3.82 -0.12
CA VAL A 183 -13.32 -3.92 -0.57
C VAL A 183 -13.46 -5.14 -1.46
N LEU A 184 -14.14 -6.16 -0.95
CA LEU A 184 -14.37 -7.42 -1.64
C LEU A 184 -15.70 -7.34 -2.42
N ALA A 185 -15.65 -7.71 -3.70
CA ALA A 185 -16.80 -7.77 -4.60
C ALA A 185 -17.64 -6.46 -4.65
N ASN A 186 -17.05 -5.30 -4.37
CA ASN A 186 -17.69 -3.99 -4.23
C ASN A 186 -18.78 -3.92 -3.12
N GLN A 187 -18.83 -4.87 -2.20
CA GLN A 187 -19.88 -5.02 -1.20
C GLN A 187 -19.37 -5.12 0.24
N HIS A 188 -18.31 -5.88 0.47
CA HIS A 188 -17.81 -6.15 1.82
C HIS A 188 -16.56 -5.35 2.09
N VAL A 189 -16.63 -4.50 3.12
CA VAL A 189 -15.50 -3.66 3.56
C VAL A 189 -14.79 -4.31 4.74
N ILE A 190 -13.50 -4.55 4.58
CA ILE A 190 -12.62 -5.09 5.60
C ILE A 190 -11.57 -4.04 5.92
N THR A 191 -11.52 -3.54 7.15
CA THR A 191 -10.63 -2.45 7.57
C THR A 191 -9.48 -2.94 8.43
N GLY A 192 -8.32 -2.30 8.30
CA GLY A 192 -7.13 -2.59 9.09
C GLY A 192 -6.34 -3.82 8.61
N ALA A 193 -5.20 -4.03 9.24
CA ALA A 193 -4.30 -5.15 8.96
C ALA A 193 -4.83 -6.45 9.59
N GLN A 194 -5.78 -7.08 8.94
CA GLN A 194 -6.38 -8.33 9.41
C GLN A 194 -5.38 -9.49 9.39
N PRO A 195 -5.52 -10.46 10.32
CA PRO A 195 -4.63 -11.61 10.36
C PRO A 195 -4.85 -12.57 9.18
N THR A 196 -3.85 -13.40 8.90
CA THR A 196 -3.88 -14.40 7.82
C THR A 196 -5.08 -15.35 7.92
N GLU A 197 -5.47 -15.73 9.13
CA GLU A 197 -6.59 -16.63 9.40
C GLU A 197 -7.93 -16.07 8.91
N LEU A 198 -8.15 -14.75 9.04
CA LEU A 198 -9.35 -14.11 8.50
C LEU A 198 -9.37 -14.25 6.96
N TRP A 199 -8.25 -13.99 6.31
CA TRP A 199 -8.15 -14.11 4.85
C TRP A 199 -8.33 -15.54 4.36
N LEU A 200 -7.81 -16.54 5.09
CA LEU A 200 -8.04 -17.96 4.77
C LEU A 200 -9.53 -18.29 4.85
N ASN A 201 -10.23 -17.84 5.89
CA ASN A 201 -11.68 -18.07 6.01
C ASN A 201 -12.45 -17.41 4.86
N VAL A 202 -12.10 -16.19 4.47
CA VAL A 202 -12.69 -15.49 3.32
C VAL A 202 -12.47 -16.27 2.02
N LEU A 203 -11.25 -16.75 1.78
CA LEU A 203 -10.92 -17.53 0.57
C LEU A 203 -11.67 -18.87 0.54
N ASP A 204 -11.76 -19.57 1.66
CA ASP A 204 -12.47 -20.86 1.77
C ASP A 204 -13.98 -20.67 1.57
N GLU A 205 -14.58 -19.59 2.09
CA GLU A 205 -15.99 -19.26 1.86
C GLU A 205 -16.27 -18.95 0.39
N LEU A 206 -15.41 -18.17 -0.28
CA LEU A 206 -15.56 -17.87 -1.70
C LEU A 206 -15.43 -19.12 -2.58
N ALA A 207 -14.55 -20.04 -2.22
CA ALA A 207 -14.41 -21.32 -2.93
C ALA A 207 -15.66 -22.20 -2.78
N GLY A 208 -16.27 -22.23 -1.58
CA GLY A 208 -17.51 -22.96 -1.32
C GLY A 208 -18.71 -22.42 -2.12
N GLN A 209 -18.86 -21.09 -2.19
CA GLN A 209 -19.91 -20.45 -2.97
C GLN A 209 -19.77 -20.71 -4.48
N GLY A 210 -18.53 -20.74 -5.02
CA GLY A 210 -18.27 -21.10 -6.42
C GLY A 210 -18.69 -22.53 -6.75
N ALA A 211 -18.45 -23.48 -5.86
CA ALA A 211 -18.82 -24.88 -6.05
C ALA A 211 -20.35 -25.13 -5.99
N GLU A 212 -21.10 -24.26 -5.30
CA GLU A 212 -22.58 -24.36 -5.27
C GLU A 212 -23.23 -23.71 -6.50
N ALA A 213 -22.61 -22.67 -7.08
CA ALA A 213 -23.12 -21.98 -8.27
C ALA A 213 -22.98 -22.83 -9.58
N ASP A 214 -22.05 -23.79 -9.59
CA ASP A 214 -21.77 -24.67 -10.73
C ASP A 214 -22.58 -25.98 -10.70
N ARG A 215 -23.52 -26.14 -9.75
CA ARG A 215 -24.43 -27.27 -9.64
C ARG A 215 -25.85 -26.93 -10.10
#